data_b226d18c4869a99d2428a2950811b1b6
#
_entry.id   b226d18c4869a99d2428a2950811b1b6
#
_cell.length_a   1.000
_cell.length_b   1.000
_cell.length_c   1.000
_cell.angle_alpha   90.00
_cell.angle_beta   90.00
_cell.angle_gamma   90.00
#
_symmetry.space_group_name_H-M   'P 1'
#
loop_
_entity.id
_entity.type
_entity.pdbx_description
1 polymer ?
#
loop_
_entity_poly.entity_id
_entity_poly.type
_entity_poly.pdbx_seq_one_letter_code
_entity_poly.pdbx_strand_id
1 'polypeptide(L)'
;KEIKKQIHIPLVADIHFDYRLAIAAIENGADKIRINPGNIGTKERVQAVVDKAKEYGVPIRVGVNSGSLEKPLIEKYGGVTAEGIVESALDKVHMIEEMGYDNLVVSIKSSDVLMCVKAHELIAEQCPYPLHVGITESGTVYSGNVKSSVGLGIILYEGIGNTIRVSLTGDPDRKSTRLNSSH
;
A
#
# COMPACT_ATOMS: atom_id res chain seq x y z
N LYS A 1 -13.69 -13.27 -9.79
CA LYS A 1 -14.86 -13.17 -10.70
C LYS A 1 -16.18 -13.32 -9.92
N GLU A 2 -16.37 -14.38 -9.14
CA GLU A 2 -17.62 -14.59 -8.38
C GLU A 2 -17.89 -13.48 -7.37
N ILE A 3 -16.88 -12.99 -6.66
CA ILE A 3 -17.01 -11.87 -5.71
C ILE A 3 -17.58 -10.63 -6.41
N LYS A 4 -17.05 -10.28 -7.58
CA LYS A 4 -17.51 -9.09 -8.34
C LYS A 4 -18.98 -9.13 -8.75
N LYS A 5 -19.57 -10.32 -8.88
CA LYS A 5 -20.99 -10.47 -9.17
C LYS A 5 -21.88 -10.16 -7.96
N GLN A 6 -21.33 -10.18 -6.76
CA GLN A 6 -22.07 -10.09 -5.50
C GLN A 6 -21.85 -8.77 -4.77
N ILE A 7 -20.92 -7.92 -5.24
CA ILE A 7 -20.59 -6.65 -4.61
C ILE A 7 -20.75 -5.49 -5.58
N HIS A 8 -21.10 -4.32 -5.03
CA HIS A 8 -21.22 -3.06 -5.79
C HIS A 8 -20.08 -2.07 -5.48
N ILE A 9 -19.19 -2.44 -4.55
CA ILE A 9 -18.02 -1.63 -4.19
C ILE A 9 -16.81 -2.04 -5.02
N PRO A 10 -15.82 -1.14 -5.20
CA PRO A 10 -14.56 -1.48 -5.86
C PRO A 10 -13.80 -2.57 -5.12
N LEU A 11 -13.26 -3.52 -5.88
CA LEU A 11 -12.45 -4.64 -5.38
C LEU A 11 -10.98 -4.41 -5.64
N VAL A 12 -10.17 -4.41 -4.59
CA VAL A 12 -8.71 -4.33 -4.68
C VAL A 12 -8.11 -5.70 -4.42
N ALA A 13 -7.34 -6.24 -5.38
CA ALA A 13 -6.59 -7.47 -5.20
C ALA A 13 -5.19 -7.15 -4.62
N ASP A 14 -4.90 -7.70 -3.44
CA ASP A 14 -3.62 -7.53 -2.74
C ASP A 14 -2.72 -8.72 -3.03
N ILE A 15 -1.73 -8.54 -3.90
CA ILE A 15 -0.85 -9.60 -4.42
C ILE A 15 0.53 -9.46 -3.82
N HIS A 16 1.01 -10.52 -3.16
CA HIS A 16 2.27 -10.47 -2.42
C HIS A 16 3.48 -10.89 -3.26
N PHE A 17 3.39 -12.00 -4.02
CA PHE A 17 4.58 -12.60 -4.66
C PHE A 17 4.35 -13.05 -6.10
N ASP A 18 3.23 -13.67 -6.41
CA ASP A 18 3.02 -14.28 -7.73
C ASP A 18 2.37 -13.30 -8.71
N TYR A 19 3.15 -12.84 -9.68
CA TYR A 19 2.70 -11.91 -10.72
C TYR A 19 1.52 -12.46 -11.56
N ARG A 20 1.42 -13.79 -11.69
CA ARG A 20 0.33 -14.44 -12.44
C ARG A 20 -1.02 -14.24 -11.75
N LEU A 21 -1.02 -14.16 -10.41
CA LEU A 21 -2.23 -13.83 -9.65
C LEU A 21 -2.65 -12.38 -9.84
N ALA A 22 -1.69 -11.46 -10.02
CA ALA A 22 -2.00 -10.07 -10.35
C ALA A 22 -2.68 -9.97 -11.73
N ILE A 23 -2.12 -10.64 -12.74
CA ILE A 23 -2.69 -10.71 -14.09
C ILE A 23 -4.09 -11.34 -14.04
N ALA A 24 -4.24 -12.48 -13.38
CA ALA A 24 -5.53 -13.15 -13.26
C ALA A 24 -6.57 -12.29 -12.52
N ALA A 25 -6.16 -11.52 -11.50
CA ALA A 25 -7.05 -10.61 -10.78
C ALA A 25 -7.58 -9.50 -11.71
N ILE A 26 -6.70 -8.90 -12.52
CA ILE A 26 -7.06 -7.88 -13.51
C ILE A 26 -8.07 -8.47 -14.53
N GLU A 27 -7.75 -9.60 -15.14
CA GLU A 27 -8.59 -10.26 -16.14
C GLU A 27 -9.95 -10.71 -15.58
N ASN A 28 -10.06 -10.94 -14.28
CA ASN A 28 -11.31 -11.29 -13.61
C ASN A 28 -12.05 -10.09 -12.99
N GLY A 29 -11.64 -8.86 -13.32
CA GLY A 29 -12.38 -7.65 -13.01
C GLY A 29 -12.07 -7.02 -11.66
N ALA A 30 -10.86 -7.18 -11.14
CA ALA A 30 -10.39 -6.36 -10.02
C ALA A 30 -10.32 -4.89 -10.46
N ASP A 31 -10.83 -3.99 -9.63
CA ASP A 31 -10.84 -2.54 -9.95
C ASP A 31 -9.49 -1.88 -9.64
N LYS A 32 -8.64 -2.54 -8.87
CA LYS A 32 -7.28 -2.13 -8.54
C LYS A 32 -6.48 -3.35 -8.12
N ILE A 33 -5.19 -3.34 -8.38
CA ILE A 33 -4.27 -4.30 -7.77
C ILE A 33 -3.30 -3.58 -6.82
N ARG A 34 -2.87 -4.28 -5.78
CA ARG A 34 -1.74 -3.85 -4.95
C ARG A 34 -0.61 -4.84 -5.10
N ILE A 35 0.56 -4.34 -5.38
CA ILE A 35 1.80 -5.11 -5.44
C ILE A 35 2.93 -4.39 -4.70
N ASN A 36 3.93 -5.15 -4.29
CA ASN A 36 5.28 -4.62 -4.04
C ASN A 36 6.16 -5.12 -5.18
N PRO A 37 6.58 -4.27 -6.13
CA PRO A 37 7.41 -4.69 -7.27
C PRO A 37 8.66 -5.48 -6.85
N GLY A 38 9.28 -5.13 -5.71
CA GLY A 38 10.43 -5.87 -5.16
C GLY A 38 10.12 -7.32 -4.77
N ASN A 39 8.87 -7.64 -4.43
CA ASN A 39 8.46 -9.00 -4.08
C ASN A 39 7.92 -9.80 -5.27
N ILE A 40 7.50 -9.12 -6.33
CA ILE A 40 6.99 -9.78 -7.56
C ILE A 40 8.11 -10.50 -8.31
N GLY A 41 9.34 -10.02 -8.18
CA GLY A 41 10.52 -10.65 -8.72
C GLY A 41 11.21 -9.83 -9.81
N THR A 42 11.48 -10.43 -10.97
CA THR A 42 12.27 -9.76 -12.02
C THR A 42 11.50 -8.63 -12.72
N LYS A 43 12.26 -7.73 -13.36
CA LYS A 43 11.70 -6.58 -14.11
C LYS A 43 10.69 -7.03 -15.17
N GLU A 44 10.93 -8.17 -15.83
CA GLU A 44 10.04 -8.75 -16.85
C GLU A 44 8.69 -9.17 -16.26
N ARG A 45 8.67 -9.70 -15.02
CA ARG A 45 7.43 -10.07 -14.33
C ARG A 45 6.62 -8.85 -13.94
N VAL A 46 7.30 -7.81 -13.46
CA VAL A 46 6.65 -6.52 -13.18
C VAL A 46 6.10 -5.92 -14.45
N GLN A 47 6.87 -5.93 -15.55
CA GLN A 47 6.44 -5.45 -16.86
C GLN A 47 5.16 -6.18 -17.34
N ALA A 48 5.10 -7.49 -17.20
CA ALA A 48 3.91 -8.25 -17.59
C ALA A 48 2.64 -7.83 -16.81
N VAL A 49 2.79 -7.50 -15.52
CA VAL A 49 1.69 -6.97 -14.70
C VAL A 49 1.31 -5.57 -15.17
N VAL A 50 2.28 -4.71 -15.42
CA VAL A 50 2.08 -3.34 -15.88
C VAL A 50 1.39 -3.32 -17.25
N ASP A 51 1.83 -4.16 -18.18
CA ASP A 51 1.21 -4.27 -19.51
C ASP A 51 -0.25 -4.70 -19.42
N LYS A 52 -0.55 -5.66 -18.54
CA LYS A 52 -1.93 -6.08 -18.30
C LYS A 52 -2.76 -4.98 -17.63
N ALA A 53 -2.18 -4.25 -16.69
CA ALA A 53 -2.85 -3.12 -16.05
C ALA A 53 -3.16 -2.00 -17.06
N LYS A 54 -2.26 -1.71 -18.00
CA LYS A 54 -2.48 -0.77 -19.11
C LYS A 54 -3.63 -1.23 -20.01
N GLU A 55 -3.61 -2.50 -20.43
CA GLU A 55 -4.63 -3.08 -21.32
C GLU A 55 -6.05 -2.91 -20.74
N TYR A 56 -6.20 -3.06 -19.42
CA TYR A 56 -7.50 -3.00 -18.75
C TYR A 56 -7.78 -1.66 -18.06
N GLY A 57 -6.83 -0.72 -18.04
CA GLY A 57 -6.95 0.57 -17.35
C GLY A 57 -7.02 0.44 -15.81
N VAL A 58 -6.44 -0.61 -15.25
CA VAL A 58 -6.53 -0.92 -13.81
C VAL A 58 -5.42 -0.23 -13.02
N PRO A 59 -5.74 0.64 -12.03
CA PRO A 59 -4.73 1.29 -11.20
C PRO A 59 -3.86 0.30 -10.43
N ILE A 60 -2.57 0.63 -10.29
CA ILE A 60 -1.62 -0.14 -9.49
C ILE A 60 -1.32 0.62 -8.19
N ARG A 61 -1.55 -0.01 -7.04
CA ARG A 61 -1.03 0.49 -5.78
C ARG A 61 0.33 -0.12 -5.48
N VAL A 62 1.34 0.72 -5.53
CA VAL A 62 2.71 0.39 -5.09
C VAL A 62 2.75 0.39 -3.57
N GLY A 63 3.02 -0.76 -2.95
CA GLY A 63 3.00 -0.90 -1.50
C GLY A 63 4.37 -1.27 -0.94
N VAL A 64 4.92 -0.40 -0.09
CA VAL A 64 6.16 -0.64 0.64
C VAL A 64 5.89 -0.65 2.14
N ASN A 65 6.49 -1.60 2.85
CA ASN A 65 6.40 -1.70 4.30
C ASN A 65 7.81 -1.69 4.92
N SER A 66 7.95 -1.11 6.11
CA SER A 66 9.22 -1.11 6.86
C SER A 66 9.81 -2.51 7.07
N GLY A 67 8.97 -3.52 7.28
CA GLY A 67 9.39 -4.90 7.47
C GLY A 67 9.91 -5.62 6.21
N SER A 68 9.79 -5.00 5.03
CA SER A 68 10.27 -5.56 3.76
C SER A 68 11.20 -4.62 3.01
N LEU A 69 11.89 -3.72 3.75
CA LEU A 69 12.88 -2.83 3.18
C LEU A 69 14.09 -3.61 2.66
N GLU A 70 14.62 -3.23 1.51
CA GLU A 70 15.73 -3.86 0.84
C GLU A 70 17.04 -3.70 1.62
N LYS A 71 17.85 -4.76 1.68
CA LYS A 71 19.14 -4.77 2.39
C LYS A 71 20.07 -3.61 2.02
N PRO A 72 20.25 -3.27 0.72
CA PRO A 72 21.09 -2.13 0.34
C PRO A 72 20.64 -0.79 0.95
N LEU A 73 19.33 -0.58 1.09
CA LEU A 73 18.79 0.63 1.73
C LEU A 73 18.97 0.60 3.24
N ILE A 74 18.83 -0.57 3.88
CA ILE A 74 19.12 -0.73 5.30
C ILE A 74 20.60 -0.43 5.59
N GLU A 75 21.53 -0.89 4.75
CA GLU A 75 22.96 -0.62 4.85
C GLU A 75 23.26 0.87 4.61
N LYS A 76 22.66 1.47 3.58
CA LYS A 76 22.83 2.89 3.24
C LYS A 76 22.41 3.82 4.37
N TYR A 77 21.29 3.53 5.03
CA TYR A 77 20.72 4.38 6.07
C TYR A 77 21.07 3.95 7.50
N GLY A 78 21.85 2.88 7.67
CA GLY A 78 22.24 2.35 8.96
C GLY A 78 21.09 1.69 9.74
N GLY A 79 20.00 1.33 9.07
CA GLY A 79 18.81 0.72 9.67
C GLY A 79 17.55 0.96 8.84
N VAL A 80 16.41 0.59 9.41
CA VAL A 80 15.10 0.92 8.85
C VAL A 80 14.75 2.35 9.25
N THR A 81 14.68 3.26 8.28
CA THR A 81 14.40 4.69 8.48
C THR A 81 13.27 5.18 7.59
N ALA A 82 12.69 6.34 7.91
CA ALA A 82 11.67 6.96 7.08
C ALA A 82 12.19 7.27 5.68
N GLU A 83 13.41 7.80 5.59
CA GLU A 83 14.10 8.13 4.32
C GLU A 83 14.30 6.89 3.45
N GLY A 84 14.76 5.80 4.06
CA GLY A 84 14.96 4.52 3.35
C GLY A 84 13.65 3.95 2.80
N ILE A 85 12.56 4.04 3.56
CA ILE A 85 11.23 3.59 3.12
C ILE A 85 10.73 4.46 1.95
N VAL A 86 10.94 5.76 2.02
CA VAL A 86 10.54 6.70 0.96
C VAL A 86 11.35 6.45 -0.31
N GLU A 87 12.68 6.33 -0.22
CA GLU A 87 13.52 6.00 -1.38
C GLU A 87 13.08 4.68 -2.03
N SER A 88 12.85 3.64 -1.23
CA SER A 88 12.33 2.36 -1.73
C SER A 88 10.99 2.50 -2.47
N ALA A 89 10.11 3.38 -1.99
CA ALA A 89 8.82 3.61 -2.65
C ALA A 89 8.98 4.38 -3.97
N LEU A 90 9.79 5.43 -3.98
CA LEU A 90 10.05 6.24 -5.17
C LEU A 90 10.74 5.44 -6.27
N ASP A 91 11.74 4.61 -5.94
CA ASP A 91 12.41 3.73 -6.90
C ASP A 91 11.42 2.79 -7.61
N LYS A 92 10.44 2.27 -6.87
CA LYS A 92 9.41 1.39 -7.43
C LYS A 92 8.38 2.13 -8.27
N VAL A 93 8.06 3.37 -7.88
CA VAL A 93 7.21 4.26 -8.68
C VAL A 93 7.91 4.57 -10.00
N HIS A 94 9.15 5.05 -9.96
CA HIS A 94 9.93 5.36 -11.15
C HIS A 94 10.09 4.15 -12.07
N MET A 95 10.32 2.96 -11.50
CA MET A 95 10.37 1.72 -12.29
C MET A 95 9.11 1.50 -13.12
N ILE A 96 7.92 1.75 -12.55
CA ILE A 96 6.64 1.58 -13.26
C ILE A 96 6.41 2.73 -14.25
N GLU A 97 6.81 3.94 -13.91
CA GLU A 97 6.78 5.10 -14.83
C GLU A 97 7.66 4.86 -16.07
N GLU A 98 8.87 4.32 -15.89
CA GLU A 98 9.76 3.91 -17.00
C GLU A 98 9.12 2.84 -17.89
N MET A 99 8.25 2.00 -17.33
CA MET A 99 7.43 1.06 -18.09
C MET A 99 6.28 1.74 -18.81
N GLY A 100 6.14 3.07 -18.68
CA GLY A 100 5.14 3.91 -19.33
C GLY A 100 3.74 3.79 -18.69
N TYR A 101 3.61 3.68 -17.38
CA TYR A 101 2.34 3.62 -16.66
C TYR A 101 2.35 4.53 -15.44
N ASP A 102 1.35 5.42 -15.36
CA ASP A 102 1.23 6.48 -14.35
C ASP A 102 -0.09 6.43 -13.56
N ASN A 103 -0.98 5.46 -13.84
CA ASN A 103 -2.19 5.29 -13.02
C ASN A 103 -1.85 4.56 -11.71
N LEU A 104 -1.21 5.29 -10.81
CA LEU A 104 -0.60 4.78 -9.59
C LEU A 104 -1.27 5.32 -8.32
N VAL A 105 -1.16 4.54 -7.26
CA VAL A 105 -1.39 4.91 -5.86
C VAL A 105 -0.19 4.43 -5.07
N VAL A 106 0.28 5.20 -4.10
CA VAL A 106 1.41 4.80 -3.27
C VAL A 106 0.96 4.52 -1.84
N SER A 107 1.45 3.44 -1.26
CA SER A 107 1.27 3.16 0.16
C SER A 107 2.60 2.81 0.81
N ILE A 108 2.99 3.59 1.79
CA ILE A 108 4.12 3.30 2.66
C ILE A 108 3.59 3.09 4.07
N LYS A 109 4.12 2.07 4.75
CA LYS A 109 3.61 1.70 6.06
C LYS A 109 4.75 1.27 6.98
N SER A 110 4.64 1.65 8.24
CA SER A 110 5.51 1.19 9.32
C SER A 110 4.67 0.75 10.52
N SER A 111 5.23 -0.13 11.35
CA SER A 111 4.70 -0.46 12.67
C SER A 111 5.11 0.56 13.74
N ASP A 112 6.16 1.34 13.47
CA ASP A 112 6.54 2.51 14.25
C ASP A 112 5.72 3.72 13.78
N VAL A 113 4.98 4.34 14.70
CA VAL A 113 4.04 5.43 14.41
C VAL A 113 4.77 6.68 13.95
N LEU A 114 5.84 7.08 14.64
CA LEU A 114 6.57 8.32 14.32
C LEU A 114 7.33 8.18 13.01
N MET A 115 7.96 7.03 12.77
CA MET A 115 8.60 6.73 11.49
C MET A 115 7.57 6.74 10.36
N CYS A 116 6.37 6.20 10.59
CA CYS A 116 5.30 6.19 9.60
C CYS A 116 4.84 7.61 9.26
N VAL A 117 4.64 8.47 10.26
CA VAL A 117 4.31 9.89 10.07
C VAL A 117 5.40 10.57 9.26
N LYS A 118 6.66 10.46 9.70
CA LYS A 118 7.79 11.09 9.01
C LYS A 118 7.95 10.64 7.56
N ALA A 119 7.74 9.35 7.29
CA ALA A 119 7.77 8.85 5.92
C ALA A 119 6.64 9.43 5.06
N HIS A 120 5.46 9.67 5.63
CA HIS A 120 4.35 10.30 4.91
C HIS A 120 4.60 11.79 4.62
N GLU A 121 5.19 12.54 5.56
CA GLU A 121 5.63 13.91 5.32
C GLU A 121 6.60 13.96 4.12
N LEU A 122 7.65 13.14 4.17
CA LEU A 122 8.69 13.12 3.14
C LEU A 122 8.16 12.72 1.75
N ILE A 123 7.28 11.71 1.68
CA ILE A 123 6.79 11.27 0.37
C ILE A 123 5.73 12.22 -0.20
N ALA A 124 4.97 12.91 0.64
CA ALA A 124 3.97 13.87 0.19
C ALA A 124 4.60 15.06 -0.56
N GLU A 125 5.84 15.41 -0.22
CA GLU A 125 6.60 16.46 -0.90
C GLU A 125 7.19 16.02 -2.25
N GLN A 126 7.37 14.70 -2.47
CA GLN A 126 8.14 14.16 -3.57
C GLN A 126 7.32 13.34 -4.57
N CYS A 127 6.10 12.95 -4.19
CA CYS A 127 5.28 12.02 -4.96
C CYS A 127 3.94 12.66 -5.35
N PRO A 128 3.62 12.78 -6.65
CA PRO A 128 2.37 13.40 -7.11
C PRO A 128 1.15 12.46 -7.02
N TYR A 129 1.37 11.18 -6.72
CA TYR A 129 0.31 10.18 -6.71
C TYR A 129 -0.49 10.16 -5.41
N PRO A 130 -1.77 9.75 -5.46
CA PRO A 130 -2.58 9.56 -4.26
C PRO A 130 -1.92 8.63 -3.25
N LEU A 131 -1.99 9.00 -1.96
CA LEU A 131 -1.43 8.23 -0.87
C LEU A 131 -2.49 7.39 -0.15
N HIS A 132 -2.19 6.12 0.05
CA HIS A 132 -2.97 5.20 0.86
C HIS A 132 -2.28 5.01 2.21
N VAL A 133 -2.84 5.60 3.25
CA VAL A 133 -2.20 5.74 4.56
C VAL A 133 -2.69 4.71 5.59
N GLY A 134 -1.86 4.37 6.54
CA GLY A 134 -2.19 3.45 7.64
C GLY A 134 -0.96 2.93 8.36
N ILE A 135 -1.15 2.53 9.62
CA ILE A 135 -0.13 1.83 10.40
C ILE A 135 -0.25 0.33 10.12
N THR A 136 0.87 -0.34 9.86
CA THR A 136 0.90 -1.79 9.63
C THR A 136 1.34 -2.53 10.89
N GLU A 137 0.94 -3.81 11.00
CA GLU A 137 1.34 -4.67 12.13
C GLU A 137 1.13 -4.01 13.50
N SER A 138 0.01 -3.30 13.64
CA SER A 138 -0.25 -2.45 14.80
C SER A 138 -0.64 -3.24 16.06
N GLY A 139 -0.86 -4.54 15.94
CA GLY A 139 -1.11 -5.45 17.06
C GLY A 139 -2.59 -5.83 17.24
N THR A 140 -2.97 -6.12 18.49
CA THR A 140 -4.36 -6.48 18.84
C THR A 140 -5.34 -5.37 18.53
N VAL A 141 -6.63 -5.69 18.58
CA VAL A 141 -7.72 -4.71 18.34
C VAL A 141 -7.57 -3.46 19.21
N TYR A 142 -7.23 -3.61 20.50
CA TYR A 142 -7.07 -2.47 21.40
C TYR A 142 -5.80 -1.66 21.09
N SER A 143 -4.65 -2.29 21.12
CA SER A 143 -3.35 -1.65 20.85
C SER A 143 -3.29 -1.06 19.43
N GLY A 144 -3.79 -1.80 18.45
CA GLY A 144 -3.81 -1.38 17.06
C GLY A 144 -4.72 -0.19 16.79
N ASN A 145 -5.86 -0.10 17.49
CA ASN A 145 -6.73 1.08 17.41
C ASN A 145 -6.02 2.32 17.95
N VAL A 146 -5.34 2.22 19.10
CA VAL A 146 -4.61 3.36 19.68
C VAL A 146 -3.50 3.83 18.72
N LYS A 147 -2.63 2.91 18.27
CA LYS A 147 -1.55 3.24 17.33
C LYS A 147 -2.08 3.84 16.02
N SER A 148 -3.11 3.23 15.45
CA SER A 148 -3.71 3.70 14.20
C SER A 148 -4.38 5.05 14.37
N SER A 149 -5.07 5.30 15.48
CA SER A 149 -5.70 6.59 15.77
C SER A 149 -4.69 7.70 15.89
N VAL A 150 -3.57 7.46 16.60
CA VAL A 150 -2.50 8.45 16.75
C VAL A 150 -1.84 8.72 15.39
N GLY A 151 -1.35 7.68 14.71
CA GLY A 151 -0.62 7.85 13.46
C GLY A 151 -1.48 8.43 12.33
N LEU A 152 -2.68 7.88 12.13
CA LEU A 152 -3.60 8.41 11.13
C LEU A 152 -4.09 9.82 11.50
N GLY A 153 -4.32 10.09 12.79
CA GLY A 153 -4.74 11.41 13.26
C GLY A 153 -3.72 12.50 12.88
N ILE A 154 -2.42 12.25 13.09
CA ILE A 154 -1.37 13.19 12.73
C ILE A 154 -1.30 13.35 11.20
N ILE A 155 -1.19 12.25 10.45
CA ILE A 155 -1.06 12.27 8.98
C ILE A 155 -2.24 13.01 8.33
N LEU A 156 -3.47 12.73 8.77
CA LEU A 156 -4.68 13.38 8.24
C LEU A 156 -4.79 14.85 8.66
N TYR A 157 -4.32 15.21 9.86
CA TYR A 157 -4.28 16.61 10.32
C TYR A 157 -3.36 17.45 9.45
N GLU A 158 -2.28 16.89 8.95
CA GLU A 158 -1.36 17.53 7.99
C GLU A 158 -1.92 17.60 6.55
N GLY A 159 -3.13 17.10 6.33
CA GLY A 159 -3.76 17.08 5.00
C GLY A 159 -3.22 15.99 4.07
N ILE A 160 -2.49 15.02 4.60
CA ILE A 160 -1.87 13.92 3.85
C ILE A 160 -2.80 12.70 3.84
N GLY A 161 -2.99 12.09 2.66
CA GLY A 161 -3.72 10.84 2.50
C GLY A 161 -5.06 10.99 1.77
N ASN A 162 -5.29 10.06 0.84
CA ASN A 162 -6.48 10.00 0.00
C ASN A 162 -7.38 8.81 0.35
N THR A 163 -6.79 7.74 0.85
CA THR A 163 -7.47 6.55 1.36
C THR A 163 -6.77 6.02 2.60
N ILE A 164 -7.53 5.39 3.50
CA ILE A 164 -7.00 4.89 4.78
C ILE A 164 -7.25 3.39 4.95
N ARG A 165 -6.39 2.75 5.75
CA ARG A 165 -6.59 1.38 6.23
C ARG A 165 -6.16 1.26 7.68
N VAL A 166 -7.08 0.80 8.53
CA VAL A 166 -6.76 0.37 9.90
C VAL A 166 -6.44 -1.11 9.87
N SER A 167 -5.23 -1.49 10.30
CA SER A 167 -4.74 -2.87 10.31
C SER A 167 -4.80 -3.43 11.73
N LEU A 168 -5.66 -4.41 11.95
CA LEU A 168 -5.91 -5.02 13.25
C LEU A 168 -5.83 -6.54 13.16
N THR A 169 -5.33 -7.18 14.24
CA THR A 169 -5.40 -8.62 14.40
C THR A 169 -6.67 -8.98 15.19
N GLY A 170 -7.62 -9.62 14.52
CA GLY A 170 -8.91 -10.03 15.11
C GLY A 170 -9.89 -10.47 14.02
N ASP A 171 -11.03 -11.00 14.45
CA ASP A 171 -12.07 -11.44 13.54
C ASP A 171 -12.60 -10.29 12.68
N PRO A 172 -12.88 -10.50 11.39
CA PRO A 172 -13.40 -9.47 10.50
C PRO A 172 -14.67 -8.80 11.02
N ASP A 173 -15.59 -9.54 11.61
CA ASP A 173 -16.86 -9.03 12.16
C ASP A 173 -16.65 -8.03 13.29
N ARG A 174 -15.66 -8.26 14.16
CA ARG A 174 -15.32 -7.33 15.23
C ARG A 174 -14.69 -6.03 14.73
N LYS A 175 -14.08 -6.05 13.56
CA LYS A 175 -13.50 -4.85 12.91
C LYS A 175 -14.60 -3.96 12.31
N SER A 176 -15.63 -4.56 11.73
CA SER A 176 -16.74 -3.83 11.09
C SER A 176 -17.76 -3.31 12.10
N THR A 177 -18.07 -4.06 13.16
CA THR A 177 -19.11 -3.71 14.14
C THR A 177 -18.78 -2.43 14.93
N ARG A 178 -17.50 -2.09 15.13
CA ARG A 178 -17.11 -0.87 15.85
C ARG A 178 -17.26 0.42 15.04
N LEU A 179 -17.33 0.35 13.73
CA LEU A 179 -17.62 1.50 12.87
C LEU A 179 -19.10 1.86 12.86
N ASN A 180 -19.97 0.92 13.24
CA ASN A 180 -21.43 1.10 13.27
C ASN A 180 -22.01 1.43 14.67
N SER A 181 -21.20 1.50 15.71
CA SER A 181 -21.66 1.74 17.09
C SER A 181 -21.54 3.20 17.57
N SER A 182 -21.35 4.15 16.65
CA SER A 182 -21.40 5.57 16.95
C SER A 182 -22.77 6.14 16.57
N HIS A 183 -23.75 5.90 17.44
CA HIS A 183 -24.98 6.69 17.55
C HIS A 183 -25.11 7.22 18.96
#